data_a76d19d7fec33003f7b665c905afe227
#
_entry.id   a76d19d7fec33003f7b665c905afe227
#
_cell.length_a   1.000
_cell.length_b   1.000
_cell.length_c   1.000
_cell.angle_alpha   90.00
_cell.angle_beta   90.00
_cell.angle_gamma   90.00
#
_symmetry.space_group_name_H-M   'P 1'
#
loop_
_entity.id
_entity.type
_entity.pdbx_description
1 polymer ?
#
loop_
_entity_poly.entity_id
_entity_poly.type
_entity_poly.pdbx_seq_one_letter_code
_entity_poly.pdbx_strand_id
1 'polypeptide(L)'
;TYSLIASGKKSNVSVVGIVGNDFPTEGHALYESYANDLNDLKIAEGKTFRWGGKYHENWDDRDTLFTELGVFLDFNPVLSDSNKNRSHILLANIHPELQNSVILQNQNPEAVIVVDTMNLWIETTLSSLKQVISSSNILLINESESFLLTKEDNINNAAHSLMNMGPEIVVIKKGSRGAELFSLKGHIEVGAFP
;
A
#
# COMPACT_ATOMS: atom_id res chain seq x y z
N THR A 1 8.71 3.74 -6.22
CA THR A 1 9.79 4.16 -7.15
C THR A 1 9.88 5.68 -7.24
N TYR A 2 8.79 6.40 -7.56
CA TYR A 2 8.80 7.87 -7.68
C TYR A 2 9.20 8.58 -6.38
N SER A 3 8.79 8.07 -5.22
CA SER A 3 9.20 8.62 -3.91
C SER A 3 10.71 8.53 -3.70
N LEU A 4 11.34 7.46 -4.20
CA LEU A 4 12.80 7.28 -4.14
C LEU A 4 13.52 8.23 -5.08
N ILE A 5 12.97 8.43 -6.28
CA ILE A 5 13.50 9.41 -7.24
C ILE A 5 13.45 10.81 -6.62
N ALA A 6 12.31 11.18 -6.03
CA ALA A 6 12.11 12.48 -5.39
C ALA A 6 13.04 12.70 -4.18
N SER A 7 13.43 11.66 -3.45
CA SER A 7 14.35 11.76 -2.32
C SER A 7 15.81 12.05 -2.73
N GLY A 8 16.16 11.86 -4.00
CA GLY A 8 17.51 12.05 -4.53
C GLY A 8 18.57 11.11 -3.93
N LYS A 9 18.17 10.11 -3.16
CA LYS A 9 19.07 9.16 -2.49
C LYS A 9 18.87 7.75 -3.06
N LYS A 10 19.96 7.04 -3.30
CA LYS A 10 19.92 5.58 -3.45
C LYS A 10 19.50 4.98 -2.11
N SER A 11 18.26 4.53 -2.02
CA SER A 11 17.77 3.80 -0.85
C SER A 11 17.88 2.30 -1.13
N ASN A 12 18.18 1.51 -0.10
CA ASN A 12 18.19 0.06 -0.20
C ASN A 12 16.74 -0.45 -0.24
N VAL A 13 16.15 -0.49 -1.42
CA VAL A 13 14.75 -0.88 -1.65
C VAL A 13 14.71 -2.19 -2.40
N SER A 14 13.89 -3.11 -1.92
CA SER A 14 13.51 -4.33 -2.61
C SER A 14 12.09 -4.22 -3.13
N VAL A 15 11.82 -4.87 -4.24
CA VAL A 15 10.48 -5.00 -4.81
C VAL A 15 10.04 -6.45 -4.70
N VAL A 16 8.87 -6.67 -4.08
CA VAL A 16 8.20 -7.97 -4.02
C VAL A 16 6.93 -7.89 -4.86
N GLY A 17 6.80 -8.73 -5.86
CA GLY A 17 5.68 -8.67 -6.78
C GLY A 17 5.74 -9.73 -7.87
N ILE A 18 4.79 -9.66 -8.80
CA ILE A 18 4.74 -10.50 -9.99
C ILE A 18 4.37 -9.68 -11.21
N VAL A 19 5.04 -9.94 -12.32
CA VAL A 19 4.73 -9.36 -13.62
C VAL A 19 4.67 -10.48 -14.67
N GLY A 20 3.94 -10.25 -15.75
CA GLY A 20 3.92 -11.14 -16.88
C GLY A 20 5.14 -10.94 -17.80
N ASN A 21 5.28 -11.84 -18.76
CA ASN A 21 6.31 -11.73 -19.81
C ASN A 21 6.05 -10.60 -20.82
N ASP A 22 4.91 -9.93 -20.71
CA ASP A 22 4.56 -8.71 -21.46
C ASP A 22 4.88 -7.41 -20.70
N PHE A 23 5.53 -7.50 -19.51
CA PHE A 23 5.91 -6.31 -18.78
C PHE A 23 6.97 -5.50 -19.56
N PRO A 24 6.78 -4.18 -19.72
CA PRO A 24 7.67 -3.38 -20.56
C PRO A 24 9.12 -3.40 -20.09
N THR A 25 10.06 -3.50 -21.04
CA THR A 25 11.51 -3.47 -20.76
C THR A 25 11.91 -2.17 -20.03
N GLU A 26 11.28 -1.05 -20.36
CA GLU A 26 11.48 0.24 -19.70
C GLU A 26 11.06 0.20 -18.23
N GLY A 27 10.02 -0.56 -17.90
CA GLY A 27 9.58 -0.80 -16.52
C GLY A 27 10.63 -1.59 -15.72
N HIS A 28 11.20 -2.63 -16.31
CA HIS A 28 12.31 -3.37 -15.70
C HIS A 28 13.53 -2.47 -15.49
N ALA A 29 13.96 -1.74 -16.51
CA ALA A 29 15.09 -0.82 -16.41
C ALA A 29 14.89 0.24 -15.31
N LEU A 30 13.65 0.71 -15.13
CA LEU A 30 13.31 1.65 -14.07
C LEU A 30 13.50 0.99 -12.68
N TYR A 31 13.02 -0.23 -12.47
CA TYR A 31 13.23 -0.95 -11.21
C TYR A 31 14.71 -1.20 -10.94
N GLU A 32 15.48 -1.67 -11.94
CA GLU A 32 16.92 -1.90 -11.84
C GLU A 32 17.71 -0.62 -11.48
N SER A 33 17.24 0.54 -11.95
CA SER A 33 17.89 1.82 -11.68
C SER A 33 17.69 2.31 -10.25
N TYR A 34 16.57 1.95 -9.59
CA TYR A 34 16.19 2.51 -8.30
C TYR A 34 16.03 1.48 -7.18
N ALA A 35 15.78 0.23 -7.50
CA ALA A 35 15.75 -0.85 -6.53
C ALA A 35 17.08 -1.60 -6.51
N ASN A 36 17.59 -1.90 -5.32
CA ASN A 36 18.85 -2.63 -5.17
C ASN A 36 18.64 -4.15 -5.16
N ASP A 37 17.39 -4.61 -4.99
CA ASP A 37 17.07 -6.03 -4.88
C ASP A 37 15.72 -6.30 -5.55
N LEU A 38 15.75 -7.08 -6.61
CA LEU A 38 14.60 -7.54 -7.39
C LEU A 38 14.42 -9.06 -7.30
N ASN A 39 15.08 -9.74 -6.37
CA ASN A 39 15.03 -11.20 -6.25
C ASN A 39 13.62 -11.74 -6.06
N ASP A 40 12.74 -10.96 -5.42
CA ASP A 40 11.35 -11.32 -5.16
C ASP A 40 10.36 -10.69 -6.16
N LEU A 41 10.85 -10.05 -7.23
CA LEU A 41 10.05 -9.66 -8.38
C LEU A 41 10.00 -10.82 -9.38
N LYS A 42 8.91 -11.58 -9.36
CA LYS A 42 8.73 -12.75 -10.23
C LYS A 42 8.28 -12.33 -11.62
N ILE A 43 8.83 -12.98 -12.64
CA ILE A 43 8.34 -12.91 -14.02
C ILE A 43 7.66 -14.26 -14.33
N ALA A 44 6.37 -14.24 -14.66
CA ALA A 44 5.61 -15.44 -15.00
C ALA A 44 5.12 -15.41 -16.45
N GLU A 45 4.85 -16.59 -17.00
CA GLU A 45 4.22 -16.69 -18.33
C GLU A 45 2.78 -16.20 -18.25
N GLY A 46 2.42 -15.21 -19.07
CA GLY A 46 1.10 -14.62 -19.12
C GLY A 46 1.12 -13.10 -19.12
N LYS A 47 -0.04 -12.50 -18.92
CA LYS A 47 -0.22 -11.04 -18.91
C LYS A 47 0.03 -10.44 -17.53
N THR A 48 0.71 -9.30 -17.51
CA THR A 48 0.82 -8.47 -16.32
C THR A 48 -0.55 -7.94 -15.90
N PHE A 49 -0.77 -7.76 -14.59
CA PHE A 49 -1.95 -7.07 -14.06
C PHE A 49 -2.15 -5.72 -14.76
N ARG A 50 -3.39 -5.46 -15.17
CA ARG A 50 -3.79 -4.17 -15.75
C ARG A 50 -5.08 -3.69 -15.14
N TRP A 51 -5.10 -2.43 -14.83
CA TRP A 51 -6.28 -1.71 -14.40
C TRP A 51 -6.43 -0.44 -15.23
N GLY A 52 -7.64 -0.11 -15.63
CA GLY A 52 -7.94 1.14 -16.28
C GLY A 52 -9.14 1.82 -15.63
N GLY A 53 -9.02 3.12 -15.43
CA GLY A 53 -10.06 3.94 -14.85
C GLY A 53 -10.21 5.28 -15.56
N LYS A 54 -11.39 5.88 -15.43
CA LYS A 54 -11.70 7.23 -15.88
C LYS A 54 -11.95 8.09 -14.65
N TYR A 55 -11.10 9.10 -14.43
CA TYR A 55 -11.31 10.09 -13.36
C TYR A 55 -12.38 11.08 -13.76
N HIS A 56 -13.19 11.49 -12.79
CA HIS A 56 -14.18 12.55 -12.93
C HIS A 56 -13.50 13.93 -12.90
N GLU A 57 -14.26 14.97 -13.21
CA GLU A 57 -13.72 16.35 -13.26
C GLU A 57 -13.15 16.86 -11.94
N ASN A 58 -13.63 16.33 -10.81
CA ASN A 58 -13.14 16.64 -9.47
C ASN A 58 -11.80 15.94 -9.11
N TRP A 59 -11.32 14.99 -9.95
CA TRP A 59 -10.12 14.16 -9.74
C TRP A 59 -10.11 13.30 -8.47
N ASP A 60 -11.15 13.36 -7.63
CA ASP A 60 -11.28 12.56 -6.41
C ASP A 60 -12.02 11.24 -6.69
N ASP A 61 -12.99 11.27 -7.61
CA ASP A 61 -13.79 10.11 -8.00
C ASP A 61 -13.33 9.51 -9.33
N ARG A 62 -13.51 8.19 -9.46
CA ARG A 62 -13.17 7.46 -10.69
C ARG A 62 -14.11 6.29 -10.94
N ASP A 63 -14.35 6.00 -12.21
CA ASP A 63 -15.00 4.77 -12.66
C ASP A 63 -13.94 3.75 -13.09
N THR A 64 -14.07 2.52 -12.66
CA THR A 64 -13.25 1.42 -13.16
C THR A 64 -13.79 0.96 -14.51
N LEU A 65 -12.96 1.04 -15.55
CA LEU A 65 -13.31 0.60 -16.89
C LEU A 65 -13.02 -0.89 -17.10
N PHE A 66 -11.91 -1.37 -16.56
CA PHE A 66 -11.52 -2.79 -16.61
C PHE A 66 -10.52 -3.13 -15.48
N THR A 67 -10.49 -4.40 -15.13
CA THR A 67 -9.47 -5.00 -14.25
C THR A 67 -9.11 -6.36 -14.84
N GLU A 68 -7.86 -6.51 -15.28
CA GLU A 68 -7.30 -7.76 -15.83
C GLU A 68 -6.24 -8.26 -14.82
N LEU A 69 -6.55 -9.33 -14.10
CA LEU A 69 -5.67 -9.84 -13.06
C LEU A 69 -4.37 -10.45 -13.62
N GLY A 70 -4.44 -11.10 -14.79
CA GLY A 70 -3.27 -11.73 -15.39
C GLY A 70 -2.57 -12.68 -14.43
N VAL A 71 -1.25 -12.67 -14.44
CA VAL A 71 -0.41 -13.50 -13.56
C VAL A 71 -0.57 -13.18 -12.07
N PHE A 72 -1.20 -12.06 -11.74
CA PHE A 72 -1.47 -11.67 -10.35
C PHE A 72 -2.55 -12.54 -9.69
N LEU A 73 -3.40 -13.21 -10.49
CA LEU A 73 -4.48 -14.07 -9.97
C LEU A 73 -3.96 -15.16 -9.02
N ASP A 74 -2.83 -15.77 -9.38
CA ASP A 74 -2.21 -16.87 -8.62
C ASP A 74 -0.98 -16.40 -7.81
N PHE A 75 -0.82 -15.09 -7.64
CA PHE A 75 0.32 -14.55 -6.92
C PHE A 75 0.25 -14.90 -5.45
N ASN A 76 1.33 -15.53 -4.98
CA ASN A 76 1.59 -15.74 -3.56
C ASN A 76 3.00 -15.22 -3.25
N PRO A 77 3.13 -14.15 -2.44
CA PRO A 77 4.42 -13.57 -2.10
C PRO A 77 5.24 -14.55 -1.25
N VAL A 78 6.46 -14.83 -1.70
CA VAL A 78 7.46 -15.58 -0.95
C VAL A 78 8.69 -14.72 -0.84
N LEU A 79 9.07 -14.36 0.39
CA LEU A 79 10.18 -13.48 0.66
C LEU A 79 11.50 -14.26 0.67
N SER A 80 12.52 -13.73 0.01
CA SER A 80 13.91 -14.15 0.19
C SER A 80 14.39 -13.83 1.60
N ASP A 81 15.45 -14.48 2.06
CA ASP A 81 15.99 -14.27 3.41
C ASP A 81 16.44 -12.83 3.64
N SER A 82 16.93 -12.16 2.60
CA SER A 82 17.25 -10.72 2.68
C SER A 82 16.01 -9.86 2.93
N ASN A 83 14.85 -10.22 2.36
CA ASN A 83 13.63 -9.46 2.47
C ASN A 83 12.81 -9.78 3.73
N LYS A 84 13.00 -10.94 4.35
CA LYS A 84 12.41 -11.27 5.65
C LYS A 84 12.94 -10.42 6.82
N ASN A 85 14.10 -9.78 6.63
CA ASN A 85 14.78 -9.01 7.69
C ASN A 85 14.83 -7.50 7.43
N ARG A 86 13.90 -6.98 6.60
CA ARG A 86 13.85 -5.54 6.32
C ARG A 86 13.38 -4.73 7.53
N SER A 87 13.97 -3.54 7.69
CA SER A 87 13.59 -2.60 8.74
C SER A 87 12.29 -1.84 8.46
N HIS A 88 11.89 -1.75 7.19
CA HIS A 88 10.66 -1.08 6.77
C HIS A 88 9.99 -1.91 5.68
N ILE A 89 8.69 -2.11 5.81
CA ILE A 89 7.87 -2.89 4.89
C ILE A 89 6.68 -2.04 4.49
N LEU A 90 6.56 -1.70 3.20
CA LEU A 90 5.37 -1.07 2.65
C LEU A 90 4.50 -2.14 2.00
N LEU A 91 3.37 -2.42 2.61
CA LEU A 91 2.32 -3.27 2.07
C LEU A 91 1.39 -2.40 1.24
N ALA A 92 1.69 -2.31 -0.05
CA ALA A 92 0.88 -1.58 -1.01
C ALA A 92 -0.52 -2.23 -1.13
N ASN A 93 -1.44 -1.51 -1.75
CA ASN A 93 -2.82 -1.94 -1.90
C ASN A 93 -2.95 -3.23 -2.74
N ILE A 94 -3.10 -4.35 -2.05
CA ILE A 94 -3.41 -5.68 -2.61
C ILE A 94 -4.35 -6.42 -1.65
N HIS A 95 -4.77 -7.63 -2.02
CA HIS A 95 -5.63 -8.46 -1.17
C HIS A 95 -5.04 -8.63 0.25
N PRO A 96 -5.78 -8.35 1.32
CA PRO A 96 -5.27 -8.38 2.69
C PRO A 96 -4.62 -9.69 3.13
N GLU A 97 -5.06 -10.83 2.59
CA GLU A 97 -4.41 -12.12 2.89
C GLU A 97 -2.98 -12.20 2.35
N LEU A 98 -2.70 -11.56 1.19
CA LEU A 98 -1.34 -11.48 0.67
C LEU A 98 -0.49 -10.52 1.51
N GLN A 99 -1.04 -9.40 1.95
CA GLN A 99 -0.38 -8.49 2.89
C GLN A 99 -0.05 -9.22 4.20
N ASN A 100 -1.01 -9.96 4.75
CA ASN A 100 -0.81 -10.73 5.97
C ASN A 100 0.25 -11.84 5.80
N SER A 101 0.28 -12.50 4.63
CA SER A 101 1.31 -13.48 4.30
C SER A 101 2.72 -12.90 4.35
N VAL A 102 2.91 -11.65 3.91
CA VAL A 102 4.19 -10.94 4.02
C VAL A 102 4.53 -10.62 5.48
N ILE A 103 3.57 -10.17 6.26
CA ILE A 103 3.75 -9.90 7.71
C ILE A 103 4.22 -11.17 8.43
N LEU A 104 3.57 -12.31 8.18
CA LEU A 104 3.92 -13.59 8.81
C LEU A 104 5.30 -14.13 8.41
N GLN A 105 5.83 -13.73 7.27
CA GLN A 105 7.17 -14.10 6.83
C GLN A 105 8.26 -13.16 7.37
N ASN A 106 7.88 -11.99 7.89
CA ASN A 106 8.86 -11.05 8.48
C ASN A 106 9.52 -11.66 9.73
N GLN A 107 10.83 -11.55 9.80
CA GLN A 107 11.68 -12.05 10.91
C GLN A 107 12.30 -10.93 11.73
N ASN A 108 12.12 -9.67 11.32
CA ASN A 108 12.60 -8.53 12.09
C ASN A 108 11.46 -8.01 12.99
N PRO A 109 11.50 -8.21 14.31
CA PRO A 109 10.45 -7.77 15.23
C PRO A 109 10.36 -6.22 15.34
N GLU A 110 11.42 -5.52 14.95
CA GLU A 110 11.48 -4.05 14.96
C GLU A 110 11.12 -3.43 13.60
N ALA A 111 10.62 -4.24 12.66
CA ALA A 111 10.24 -3.72 11.35
C ALA A 111 9.06 -2.76 11.45
N VAL A 112 9.20 -1.58 10.82
CA VAL A 112 8.08 -0.64 10.66
C VAL A 112 7.22 -1.10 9.48
N ILE A 113 6.00 -1.50 9.77
CA ILE A 113 5.03 -1.98 8.78
C ILE A 113 4.07 -0.84 8.44
N VAL A 114 4.07 -0.46 7.16
CA VAL A 114 3.18 0.55 6.58
C VAL A 114 2.16 -0.15 5.68
N VAL A 115 0.88 0.13 5.89
CA VAL A 115 -0.22 -0.49 5.14
C VAL A 115 -0.97 0.56 4.34
N ASP A 116 -1.22 0.30 3.07
CA ASP A 116 -2.19 1.01 2.24
C ASP A 116 -3.36 0.06 1.91
N THR A 117 -4.57 0.61 1.82
CA THR A 117 -5.80 -0.15 1.58
C THR A 117 -6.75 0.58 0.63
N MET A 118 -7.91 -0.02 0.36
CA MET A 118 -8.98 0.58 -0.42
C MET A 118 -10.37 0.07 0.02
N ASN A 119 -11.41 0.77 -0.41
CA ASN A 119 -12.80 0.45 -0.12
C ASN A 119 -13.18 -1.00 -0.44
N LEU A 120 -12.69 -1.57 -1.54
CA LEU A 120 -12.98 -2.96 -1.92
C LEU A 120 -12.69 -3.94 -0.78
N TRP A 121 -11.56 -3.80 -0.09
CA TRP A 121 -11.18 -4.71 0.99
C TRP A 121 -11.98 -4.46 2.27
N ILE A 122 -12.42 -3.22 2.50
CA ILE A 122 -13.34 -2.88 3.59
C ILE A 122 -14.69 -3.58 3.41
N GLU A 123 -15.16 -3.66 2.16
CA GLU A 123 -16.46 -4.23 1.82
C GLU A 123 -16.45 -5.76 1.69
N THR A 124 -15.35 -6.34 1.19
CA THR A 124 -15.31 -7.76 0.80
C THR A 124 -14.51 -8.66 1.74
N THR A 125 -13.48 -8.13 2.40
CA THR A 125 -12.51 -8.90 3.21
C THR A 125 -12.17 -8.22 4.53
N LEU A 126 -13.16 -7.62 5.17
CA LEU A 126 -13.00 -6.79 6.37
C LEU A 126 -12.24 -7.50 7.51
N SER A 127 -12.46 -8.79 7.71
CA SER A 127 -11.80 -9.56 8.77
C SER A 127 -10.29 -9.64 8.55
N SER A 128 -9.87 -10.01 7.34
CA SER A 128 -8.45 -10.08 6.97
C SER A 128 -7.80 -8.69 6.97
N LEU A 129 -8.53 -7.67 6.52
CA LEU A 129 -8.05 -6.28 6.56
C LEU A 129 -7.79 -5.81 8.00
N LYS A 130 -8.69 -6.10 8.94
CA LYS A 130 -8.50 -5.75 10.36
C LYS A 130 -7.29 -6.45 10.97
N GLN A 131 -7.00 -7.69 10.58
CA GLN A 131 -5.78 -8.39 11.01
C GLN A 131 -4.51 -7.68 10.52
N VAL A 132 -4.48 -7.26 9.26
CA VAL A 132 -3.36 -6.51 8.68
C VAL A 132 -3.19 -5.17 9.39
N ILE A 133 -4.27 -4.42 9.59
CA ILE A 133 -4.25 -3.13 10.30
C ILE A 133 -3.73 -3.30 11.72
N SER A 134 -4.20 -4.31 12.46
CA SER A 134 -3.75 -4.55 13.84
C SER A 134 -2.26 -4.91 13.97
N SER A 135 -1.64 -5.36 12.89
CA SER A 135 -0.21 -5.72 12.82
C SER A 135 0.64 -4.61 12.21
N SER A 136 0.05 -3.45 11.86
CA SER A 136 0.76 -2.34 11.24
C SER A 136 1.17 -1.28 12.25
N ASN A 137 2.25 -0.55 11.95
CA ASN A 137 2.67 0.64 12.69
C ASN A 137 2.06 1.91 12.10
N ILE A 138 1.89 1.93 10.77
CA ILE A 138 1.39 3.08 10.02
C ILE A 138 0.29 2.63 9.06
N LEU A 139 -0.88 3.25 9.14
CA LEU A 139 -1.97 3.06 8.20
C LEU A 139 -2.10 4.27 7.28
N LEU A 140 -2.10 4.02 5.98
CA LEU A 140 -2.43 5.00 4.93
C LEU A 140 -3.84 4.69 4.43
N ILE A 141 -4.74 5.67 4.50
CA ILE A 141 -6.15 5.51 4.13
C ILE A 141 -6.69 6.83 3.57
N ASN A 142 -7.68 6.82 2.70
CA ASN A 142 -8.34 8.05 2.33
C ASN A 142 -9.51 8.38 3.28
N GLU A 143 -10.02 9.62 3.20
CA GLU A 143 -11.07 10.12 4.08
C GLU A 143 -12.35 9.28 3.97
N SER A 144 -12.84 8.98 2.76
CA SER A 144 -14.06 8.18 2.57
C SER A 144 -13.90 6.74 3.04
N GLU A 145 -12.74 6.14 2.83
CA GLU A 145 -12.41 4.81 3.35
C GLU A 145 -12.35 4.79 4.87
N SER A 146 -11.80 5.86 5.50
CA SER A 146 -11.73 5.98 6.95
C SER A 146 -13.14 6.01 7.57
N PHE A 147 -14.06 6.78 6.99
CA PHE A 147 -15.46 6.81 7.43
C PHE A 147 -16.19 5.49 7.17
N LEU A 148 -15.92 4.86 6.01
CA LEU A 148 -16.51 3.56 5.69
C LEU A 148 -16.09 2.47 6.68
N LEU A 149 -14.81 2.45 7.06
CA LEU A 149 -14.24 1.43 7.95
C LEU A 149 -14.65 1.62 9.41
N THR A 150 -14.68 2.87 9.89
CA THR A 150 -14.93 3.20 11.30
C THR A 150 -16.40 3.47 11.62
N LYS A 151 -17.22 3.80 10.59
CA LYS A 151 -18.59 4.31 10.72
C LYS A 151 -18.69 5.65 11.43
N GLU A 152 -17.60 6.40 11.47
CA GLU A 152 -17.54 7.77 11.96
C GLU A 152 -17.83 8.75 10.81
N ASP A 153 -18.25 9.95 11.17
CA ASP A 153 -18.56 11.06 10.24
C ASP A 153 -17.60 12.26 10.41
N ASN A 154 -16.63 12.10 11.30
CA ASN A 154 -15.64 13.12 11.63
C ASN A 154 -14.24 12.52 11.56
N ILE A 155 -13.31 13.26 10.92
CA ILE A 155 -11.94 12.77 10.66
C ILE A 155 -11.14 12.49 11.94
N ASN A 156 -11.33 13.30 12.99
CA ASN A 156 -10.63 13.08 14.26
C ASN A 156 -11.14 11.80 14.94
N ASN A 157 -12.46 11.59 14.97
CA ASN A 157 -13.05 10.37 15.53
C ASN A 157 -12.62 9.14 14.72
N ALA A 158 -12.65 9.23 13.39
CA ALA A 158 -12.19 8.17 12.51
C ALA A 158 -10.72 7.82 12.77
N ALA A 159 -9.84 8.82 12.87
CA ALA A 159 -8.43 8.61 13.17
C ALA A 159 -8.21 7.92 14.52
N HIS A 160 -8.91 8.35 15.59
CA HIS A 160 -8.84 7.70 16.89
C HIS A 160 -9.36 6.26 16.85
N SER A 161 -10.47 6.01 16.16
CA SER A 161 -11.01 4.66 15.97
C SER A 161 -10.03 3.76 15.22
N LEU A 162 -9.34 4.28 14.20
CA LEU A 162 -8.32 3.54 13.44
C LEU A 162 -7.08 3.27 14.29
N MET A 163 -6.59 4.24 15.08
CA MET A 163 -5.46 4.03 15.99
C MET A 163 -5.78 2.95 17.03
N ASN A 164 -7.01 2.88 17.53
CA ASN A 164 -7.46 1.84 18.45
C ASN A 164 -7.50 0.43 17.80
N MET A 165 -7.40 0.32 16.47
CA MET A 165 -7.27 -0.97 15.78
C MET A 165 -5.83 -1.50 15.76
N GLY A 166 -4.82 -0.67 16.10
CA GLY A 166 -3.41 -1.11 16.20
C GLY A 166 -2.36 -0.10 15.76
N PRO A 167 -2.52 0.66 14.66
CA PRO A 167 -1.50 1.55 14.16
C PRO A 167 -1.16 2.67 15.16
N GLU A 168 0.13 2.96 15.32
CA GLU A 168 0.60 4.12 16.10
C GLU A 168 0.42 5.44 15.34
N ILE A 169 0.41 5.36 14.01
CA ILE A 169 0.26 6.49 13.10
C ILE A 169 -0.81 6.18 12.07
N VAL A 170 -1.75 7.10 11.90
CA VAL A 170 -2.75 7.07 10.83
C VAL A 170 -2.56 8.29 9.95
N VAL A 171 -2.41 8.08 8.63
CA VAL A 171 -2.38 9.14 7.63
C VAL A 171 -3.65 9.07 6.80
N ILE A 172 -4.48 10.11 6.90
CA ILE A 172 -5.72 10.22 6.14
C ILE A 172 -5.50 11.16 4.95
N LYS A 173 -5.57 10.60 3.75
CA LYS A 173 -5.42 11.30 2.47
C LYS A 173 -6.74 11.99 2.13
N LYS A 174 -6.70 13.30 1.79
CA LYS A 174 -7.89 14.15 1.49
C LYS A 174 -7.91 14.66 0.04
N GLY A 175 -7.28 13.94 -0.89
CA GLY A 175 -7.20 14.33 -2.29
C GLY A 175 -6.56 15.72 -2.46
N SER A 176 -7.23 16.61 -3.17
CA SER A 176 -6.77 17.99 -3.44
C SER A 176 -6.59 18.85 -2.17
N ARG A 177 -7.15 18.44 -1.04
CA ARG A 177 -7.00 19.12 0.25
C ARG A 177 -5.75 18.65 1.04
N GLY A 178 -4.96 17.72 0.50
CA GLY A 178 -3.74 17.23 1.14
C GLY A 178 -3.94 16.01 2.03
N ALA A 179 -3.34 15.98 3.20
CA ALA A 179 -3.40 14.85 4.13
C ALA A 179 -3.27 15.30 5.59
N GLU A 180 -3.80 14.47 6.49
CA GLU A 180 -3.65 14.62 7.92
C GLU A 180 -2.98 13.40 8.53
N LEU A 181 -2.01 13.64 9.43
CA LEU A 181 -1.32 12.61 10.19
C LEU A 181 -1.73 12.70 11.66
N PHE A 182 -2.17 11.58 12.20
CA PHE A 182 -2.56 11.42 13.61
C PHE A 182 -1.64 10.44 14.32
N SER A 183 -1.22 10.77 15.53
CA SER A 183 -0.44 9.91 16.40
C SER A 183 -0.65 10.31 17.87
N LEU A 184 -0.18 9.50 18.81
CA LEU A 184 -0.18 9.86 20.23
C LEU A 184 0.68 11.11 20.54
N LYS A 185 1.61 11.48 19.65
CA LYS A 185 2.48 12.65 19.82
C LYS A 185 1.87 13.93 19.30
N GLY A 186 0.77 13.85 18.56
CA GLY A 186 0.08 15.02 18.00
C GLY A 186 -0.53 14.75 16.62
N HIS A 187 -1.04 15.84 16.06
CA HIS A 187 -1.71 15.91 14.78
C HIS A 187 -0.98 16.90 13.87
N ILE A 188 -0.80 16.53 12.60
CA ILE A 188 -0.18 17.37 11.58
C ILE A 188 -1.09 17.38 10.35
N GLU A 189 -1.37 18.56 9.84
CA GLU A 189 -2.06 18.75 8.57
C GLU A 189 -1.09 19.32 7.52
N VAL A 190 -1.13 18.76 6.30
CA VAL A 190 -0.31 19.21 5.17
C VAL A 190 -1.22 19.38 3.96
N GLY A 191 -1.19 20.56 3.36
CA GLY A 191 -1.89 20.84 2.10
C GLY A 191 -1.31 20.04 0.94
N ALA A 192 -2.11 19.87 -0.13
CA ALA A 192 -1.61 19.28 -1.36
C ALA A 192 -0.57 20.21 -2.02
N PHE A 193 0.37 19.59 -2.73
CA PHE A 193 1.29 20.35 -3.58
C PHE A 193 0.51 20.94 -4.76
N PRO A 194 0.66 22.26 -5.06
CA PRO A 194 -0.06 22.93 -6.14
C PRO A 194 0.33 22.42 -7.54
#